data_aca9023d75eea707f51e0c3f60bbcd79
#
_entry.id   aca9023d75eea707f51e0c3f60bbcd79
#
_cell.length_a   1.000
_cell.length_b   1.000
_cell.length_c   1.000
_cell.angle_alpha   90.00
_cell.angle_beta   90.00
_cell.angle_gamma   90.00
#
_symmetry.space_group_name_H-M   'P 1'
#
loop_
_entity.id
_entity.type
_entity.pdbx_description
1 polymer ?
#
loop_
_entity_poly.entity_id
_entity_poly.type
_entity_poly.pdbx_seq_one_letter_code
_entity_poly.pdbx_strand_id
1 'polypeptide(L)'
;MAVQYNTVERVIYYQHSTSNKSFIDMHLYLKDKGIRNNEFMLLLLDPDLAKVKNPWDPNLSMTMKTKIFRECMYNPWYFLREICRIPDDGNMNGVSFILHRGNMAMIFCLMQNINTSVILPRQTGKTQSALAWYLYLFNFGTANAEMSFLNKKFEDSKLNLNRIKAIRDLLPTYLKMDHVFDLNGAKLKGKNSVETIQHPVNNNRIRTVPSAPDATRAASLMRGRTTSIVYIDEWAFVRHNKVIYLNMVPAWKTAANNAKRNNKPYGILITTTPGMLTTDEGQYAFDVRDKATKFSEHWYDLSAYEIQEIIRSNTNSSYVHIEYTYQQLGYSEEWFRDLCIDMQKNWPEIRREVLLEWSEATENSPFTKEDLDTIRGLLRAPISSFMLFNKYTIYVYEKILSNKYPPILGIDVAGGYMRDSSAITIIDSYSTRVTAEFNCNYISTLDLAAVIFEIVSKYMPNAVVNIERNGGFGASVIAKLLTTSIKKNLYYTIKDKVIEERVMGTQIVRKTQKMKVYGSDSTHNDRDALMEILRERVAYHKDKIISKTIYDELCGLQVKKNGRIEHSDNTHDDQVFSWLWVTEAA
;
A
#
# COMPACT_ATOMS: atom_id res chain seq x y z
N MET A 1 -20.89 -5.39 -3.67
CA MET A 1 -21.25 -5.39 -5.09
C MET A 1 -20.12 -4.70 -5.84
N ALA A 2 -19.28 -5.43 -6.55
CA ALA A 2 -18.75 -4.80 -7.74
C ALA A 2 -19.99 -4.36 -8.51
N VAL A 3 -20.12 -3.08 -8.80
CA VAL A 3 -21.20 -2.61 -9.65
C VAL A 3 -20.95 -3.25 -11.01
N GLN A 4 -21.44 -4.48 -11.21
CA GLN A 4 -21.65 -5.00 -12.54
C GLN A 4 -22.74 -4.10 -13.12
N TYR A 5 -22.31 -3.09 -13.85
CA TYR A 5 -23.17 -2.39 -14.77
C TYR A 5 -23.62 -3.44 -15.80
N ASN A 6 -24.75 -4.09 -15.51
CA ASN A 6 -25.44 -4.84 -16.54
C ASN A 6 -25.59 -3.90 -17.74
N THR A 7 -25.19 -4.37 -18.90
CA THR A 7 -25.08 -3.74 -20.21
C THR A 7 -26.42 -3.27 -20.80
N VAL A 8 -27.14 -2.46 -20.05
CA VAL A 8 -28.07 -1.48 -20.60
C VAL A 8 -27.27 -0.18 -20.57
N GLU A 9 -27.10 0.48 -21.69
CA GLU A 9 -26.45 1.79 -21.83
C GLU A 9 -27.09 2.77 -20.84
N ARG A 10 -26.61 2.77 -19.60
CA ARG A 10 -26.94 3.76 -18.59
C ARG A 10 -26.04 4.94 -18.83
N VAL A 11 -26.63 6.04 -19.26
CA VAL A 11 -25.93 7.32 -19.33
C VAL A 11 -25.45 7.66 -17.92
N ILE A 12 -24.14 7.77 -17.74
CA ILE A 12 -23.51 8.13 -16.48
C ILE A 12 -23.35 9.63 -16.44
N TYR A 13 -23.75 10.25 -15.34
CA TYR A 13 -23.62 11.68 -15.10
C TYR A 13 -22.58 11.95 -14.02
N TYR A 14 -21.90 13.09 -14.11
CA TYR A 14 -20.92 13.51 -13.12
C TYR A 14 -21.36 14.81 -12.45
N GLN A 15 -21.20 14.90 -11.16
CA GLN A 15 -21.56 16.06 -10.35
C GLN A 15 -20.35 16.95 -10.09
N HIS A 16 -20.00 17.81 -11.03
CA HIS A 16 -18.90 18.75 -10.89
C HIS A 16 -19.21 19.98 -10.00
N SER A 17 -20.47 20.20 -9.66
CA SER A 17 -20.94 21.33 -8.84
C SER A 17 -21.21 20.96 -7.39
N THR A 18 -20.63 19.86 -6.89
CA THR A 18 -20.78 19.48 -5.48
C THR A 18 -20.23 20.55 -4.54
N SER A 19 -20.85 20.72 -3.38
CA SER A 19 -20.34 21.59 -2.32
C SER A 19 -19.12 21.00 -1.59
N ASN A 20 -18.89 19.71 -1.73
CA ASN A 20 -17.75 19.02 -1.13
C ASN A 20 -16.50 19.15 -2.02
N LYS A 21 -15.75 20.23 -1.80
CA LYS A 21 -14.57 20.57 -2.60
C LYS A 21 -13.51 19.49 -2.63
N SER A 22 -13.36 18.70 -1.55
CA SER A 22 -12.32 17.67 -1.49
C SER A 22 -12.46 16.61 -2.59
N PHE A 23 -13.68 16.32 -3.07
CA PHE A 23 -13.91 15.43 -4.19
C PHE A 23 -13.51 16.05 -5.53
N ILE A 24 -13.74 17.36 -5.70
CA ILE A 24 -13.26 18.09 -6.88
C ILE A 24 -11.73 18.16 -6.88
N ASP A 25 -11.12 18.43 -5.74
CA ASP A 25 -9.66 18.50 -5.61
C ASP A 25 -9.01 17.14 -5.98
N MET A 26 -9.62 16.02 -5.56
CA MET A 26 -9.13 14.69 -5.93
C MET A 26 -9.33 14.38 -7.42
N HIS A 27 -10.45 14.80 -8.03
CA HIS A 27 -10.63 14.72 -9.47
C HIS A 27 -9.52 15.47 -10.22
N LEU A 28 -9.28 16.73 -9.86
CA LEU A 28 -8.23 17.55 -10.48
C LEU A 28 -6.84 16.96 -10.27
N TYR A 29 -6.56 16.46 -9.07
CA TYR A 29 -5.32 15.76 -8.77
C TYR A 29 -5.10 14.54 -9.68
N LEU A 30 -6.10 13.64 -9.79
CA LEU A 30 -5.99 12.46 -10.65
C LEU A 30 -5.82 12.82 -12.12
N LYS A 31 -6.52 13.86 -12.57
CA LYS A 31 -6.40 14.38 -13.93
C LYS A 31 -4.98 14.89 -14.22
N ASP A 32 -4.40 15.65 -13.28
CA ASP A 32 -3.00 16.11 -13.35
C ASP A 32 -2.00 14.94 -13.41
N LYS A 33 -2.29 13.84 -12.70
CA LYS A 33 -1.49 12.61 -12.74
C LYS A 33 -1.73 11.73 -13.98
N GLY A 34 -2.57 12.16 -14.91
CA GLY A 34 -2.83 11.44 -16.15
C GLY A 34 -3.72 10.21 -15.99
N ILE A 35 -4.44 10.08 -14.87
CA ILE A 35 -5.44 9.02 -14.67
C ILE A 35 -6.65 9.33 -15.53
N ARG A 36 -7.04 8.40 -16.40
CA ARG A 36 -8.17 8.57 -17.33
C ARG A 36 -9.50 8.52 -16.60
N ASN A 37 -9.65 7.54 -15.71
CA ASN A 37 -10.85 7.39 -14.87
C ASN A 37 -10.73 8.28 -13.63
N ASN A 38 -10.73 9.59 -13.82
CA ASN A 38 -10.51 10.58 -12.74
C ASN A 38 -11.81 11.18 -12.18
N GLU A 39 -12.98 10.78 -12.68
CA GLU A 39 -14.29 11.30 -12.27
C GLU A 39 -15.16 10.29 -11.51
N PHE A 40 -14.68 9.06 -11.28
CA PHE A 40 -15.49 8.00 -10.69
C PHE A 40 -16.13 8.38 -9.34
N MET A 41 -15.46 9.24 -8.57
CA MET A 41 -15.97 9.73 -7.28
C MET A 41 -17.04 10.83 -7.44
N LEU A 42 -17.22 11.37 -8.64
CA LEU A 42 -18.23 12.39 -8.96
C LEU A 42 -19.47 11.81 -9.64
N LEU A 43 -19.52 10.50 -9.82
CA LEU A 43 -20.59 9.78 -10.50
C LEU A 43 -21.97 10.10 -9.90
N LEU A 44 -22.97 10.21 -10.77
CA LEU A 44 -24.41 10.20 -10.46
C LEU A 44 -25.12 9.19 -11.35
N LEU A 45 -26.03 8.40 -10.75
CA LEU A 45 -26.94 7.49 -11.45
C LEU A 45 -28.23 8.20 -11.87
N ASP A 46 -28.66 9.21 -11.09
CA ASP A 46 -29.83 10.04 -11.40
C ASP A 46 -29.42 11.51 -11.59
N PRO A 47 -29.55 12.07 -12.81
CA PRO A 47 -29.12 13.45 -13.09
C PRO A 47 -29.88 14.53 -12.32
N ASP A 48 -31.09 14.22 -11.86
CA ASP A 48 -31.87 15.20 -11.10
C ASP A 48 -31.21 15.54 -9.77
N LEU A 49 -30.37 14.63 -9.24
CA LEU A 49 -29.66 14.83 -7.99
C LEU A 49 -28.58 15.92 -8.08
N ALA A 50 -28.09 16.24 -9.28
CA ALA A 50 -27.17 17.37 -9.48
C ALA A 50 -27.80 18.73 -9.08
N LYS A 51 -29.13 18.81 -9.04
CA LYS A 51 -29.89 20.02 -8.68
C LYS A 51 -30.15 20.13 -7.16
N VAL A 52 -29.91 19.06 -6.40
CA VAL A 52 -30.17 19.02 -4.95
C VAL A 52 -29.02 19.66 -4.20
N LYS A 53 -29.25 20.87 -3.71
CA LYS A 53 -28.22 21.63 -2.95
C LYS A 53 -28.06 21.16 -1.49
N ASN A 54 -29.16 20.67 -0.91
CA ASN A 54 -29.17 20.23 0.51
C ASN A 54 -29.98 18.94 0.69
N PRO A 55 -29.35 17.78 0.76
CA PRO A 55 -30.02 16.51 1.03
C PRO A 55 -30.69 16.40 2.42
N TRP A 56 -30.36 17.31 3.35
CA TRP A 56 -31.01 17.35 4.70
C TRP A 56 -32.25 18.22 4.74
N ASP A 57 -32.63 18.90 3.64
CA ASP A 57 -33.83 19.71 3.62
C ASP A 57 -35.07 18.84 3.93
N PRO A 58 -35.78 19.09 5.03
CA PRO A 58 -36.99 18.33 5.39
C PRO A 58 -38.09 18.49 4.36
N ASN A 59 -38.11 19.57 3.57
CA ASN A 59 -39.12 19.92 2.60
C ASN A 59 -38.89 19.26 1.22
N LEU A 60 -37.86 18.47 1.05
CA LEU A 60 -37.66 17.69 -0.18
C LEU A 60 -38.91 16.81 -0.45
N SER A 61 -39.34 16.81 -1.72
CA SER A 61 -40.45 15.95 -2.14
C SER A 61 -40.16 14.46 -1.86
N MET A 62 -41.18 13.66 -1.65
CA MET A 62 -41.03 12.21 -1.44
C MET A 62 -40.31 11.54 -2.60
N THR A 63 -40.60 11.99 -3.83
CA THR A 63 -39.91 11.53 -5.03
C THR A 63 -38.41 11.79 -4.95
N MET A 64 -38.01 12.99 -4.52
CA MET A 64 -36.57 13.33 -4.40
C MET A 64 -35.89 12.56 -3.29
N LYS A 65 -36.54 12.40 -2.12
CA LYS A 65 -36.05 11.55 -1.02
C LYS A 65 -35.84 10.10 -1.48
N THR A 66 -36.75 9.56 -2.29
CA THR A 66 -36.62 8.21 -2.86
C THR A 66 -35.46 8.11 -3.85
N LYS A 67 -35.26 9.12 -4.69
CA LYS A 67 -34.10 9.18 -5.61
C LYS A 67 -32.78 9.20 -4.83
N ILE A 68 -32.65 10.05 -3.81
CA ILE A 68 -31.46 10.12 -2.94
C ILE A 68 -31.22 8.76 -2.27
N PHE A 69 -32.25 8.14 -1.74
CA PHE A 69 -32.14 6.83 -1.12
C PHE A 69 -31.61 5.76 -2.09
N ARG A 70 -32.18 5.71 -3.32
CA ARG A 70 -31.69 4.79 -4.37
C ARG A 70 -30.26 5.09 -4.77
N GLU A 71 -29.90 6.35 -4.90
CA GLU A 71 -28.51 6.75 -5.21
C GLU A 71 -27.57 6.24 -4.11
N CYS A 72 -27.89 6.45 -2.84
CA CYS A 72 -27.10 5.92 -1.72
C CYS A 72 -26.97 4.40 -1.74
N MET A 73 -27.99 3.65 -2.20
CA MET A 73 -27.94 2.18 -2.25
C MET A 73 -26.89 1.67 -3.28
N TYR A 74 -26.69 2.38 -4.36
CA TYR A 74 -25.91 1.90 -5.49
C TYR A 74 -24.64 2.72 -5.74
N ASN A 75 -24.49 3.87 -5.08
CA ASN A 75 -23.38 4.79 -5.29
C ASN A 75 -22.75 5.22 -3.94
N PRO A 76 -21.75 4.47 -3.44
CA PRO A 76 -21.08 4.83 -2.20
C PRO A 76 -20.38 6.19 -2.26
N TRP A 77 -19.91 6.60 -3.45
CA TRP A 77 -19.26 7.89 -3.61
C TRP A 77 -20.23 9.06 -3.43
N TYR A 78 -21.48 8.92 -3.90
CA TYR A 78 -22.53 9.90 -3.62
C TYR A 78 -22.82 9.98 -2.12
N PHE A 79 -22.98 8.82 -1.45
CA PHE A 79 -23.19 8.78 -0.01
C PHE A 79 -22.08 9.52 0.75
N LEU A 80 -20.82 9.23 0.44
CA LEU A 80 -19.66 9.86 1.12
C LEU A 80 -19.57 11.36 0.82
N ARG A 81 -19.83 11.76 -0.42
CA ARG A 81 -19.69 13.13 -0.90
C ARG A 81 -20.82 14.04 -0.40
N GLU A 82 -22.07 13.60 -0.53
CA GLU A 82 -23.23 14.44 -0.33
C GLU A 82 -23.94 14.22 1.00
N ILE A 83 -23.85 13.00 1.57
CA ILE A 83 -24.66 12.61 2.71
C ILE A 83 -23.83 12.44 3.99
N CYS A 84 -22.66 11.82 3.91
CA CYS A 84 -21.86 11.49 5.08
C CYS A 84 -21.32 12.74 5.76
N ARG A 85 -21.58 12.86 7.05
CA ARG A 85 -20.98 13.89 7.91
C ARG A 85 -20.27 13.24 9.08
N ILE A 86 -19.13 13.81 9.42
CA ILE A 86 -18.30 13.35 10.54
C ILE A 86 -18.61 14.24 11.74
N PRO A 87 -18.85 13.67 12.92
CA PRO A 87 -19.03 14.45 14.15
C PRO A 87 -17.84 15.37 14.41
N ASP A 88 -18.14 16.58 14.84
CA ASP A 88 -17.16 17.63 15.13
C ASP A 88 -17.62 18.41 16.37
N ASP A 89 -16.72 18.62 17.33
CA ASP A 89 -17.07 19.20 18.63
C ASP A 89 -17.57 20.67 18.51
N GLY A 90 -17.14 21.36 17.46
CA GLY A 90 -17.56 22.74 17.19
C GLY A 90 -18.84 22.86 16.35
N ASN A 91 -19.38 21.75 15.82
CA ASN A 91 -20.50 21.79 14.89
C ASN A 91 -21.50 20.66 15.12
N MET A 92 -22.67 20.99 15.70
CA MET A 92 -23.74 20.02 15.96
C MET A 92 -24.22 19.26 14.71
N ASN A 93 -24.05 19.84 13.51
CA ASN A 93 -24.40 19.19 12.24
C ASN A 93 -23.24 18.40 11.65
N GLY A 94 -22.10 18.31 12.35
CA GLY A 94 -20.88 17.69 11.87
C GLY A 94 -20.27 18.39 10.65
N VAL A 95 -19.13 17.90 10.21
CA VAL A 95 -18.43 18.39 9.01
C VAL A 95 -18.56 17.38 7.87
N SER A 96 -18.47 17.86 6.63
CA SER A 96 -18.49 16.98 5.46
C SER A 96 -17.33 16.00 5.47
N PHE A 97 -17.56 14.78 4.96
CA PHE A 97 -16.49 13.82 4.77
C PHE A 97 -15.43 14.39 3.82
N ILE A 98 -14.17 14.37 4.24
CA ILE A 98 -13.04 14.88 3.43
C ILE A 98 -12.38 13.72 2.70
N LEU A 99 -12.38 13.81 1.36
CA LEU A 99 -11.69 12.85 0.51
C LEU A 99 -10.21 13.26 0.34
N HIS A 100 -9.33 12.30 0.48
CA HIS A 100 -7.89 12.44 0.19
C HIS A 100 -7.35 11.13 -0.39
N ARG A 101 -6.13 11.14 -0.92
CA ARG A 101 -5.53 9.98 -1.61
C ARG A 101 -5.65 8.67 -0.83
N GLY A 102 -5.34 8.70 0.47
CA GLY A 102 -5.31 7.49 1.30
C GLY A 102 -6.68 6.84 1.51
N ASN A 103 -7.72 7.64 1.85
CA ASN A 103 -9.07 7.08 2.05
C ASN A 103 -9.76 6.76 0.72
N MET A 104 -9.47 7.51 -0.34
CA MET A 104 -9.95 7.19 -1.68
C MET A 104 -9.42 5.82 -2.14
N ALA A 105 -8.14 5.55 -2.01
CA ALA A 105 -7.53 4.26 -2.33
C ALA A 105 -8.11 3.13 -1.48
N MET A 106 -8.26 3.34 -0.17
CA MET A 106 -8.85 2.37 0.76
C MET A 106 -10.27 1.99 0.34
N ILE A 107 -11.13 2.98 0.13
CA ILE A 107 -12.54 2.75 -0.23
C ILE A 107 -12.64 2.08 -1.61
N PHE A 108 -11.83 2.51 -2.57
CA PHE A 108 -11.76 1.88 -3.89
C PHE A 108 -11.43 0.38 -3.80
N CYS A 109 -10.41 0.01 -3.03
CA CYS A 109 -10.04 -1.40 -2.82
C CYS A 109 -11.17 -2.18 -2.13
N LEU A 110 -11.80 -1.61 -1.10
CA LEU A 110 -12.90 -2.26 -0.38
C LEU A 110 -14.14 -2.46 -1.26
N MET A 111 -14.44 -1.53 -2.17
CA MET A 111 -15.49 -1.69 -3.17
C MET A 111 -15.23 -2.87 -4.12
N GLN A 112 -13.97 -3.18 -4.37
CA GLN A 112 -13.55 -4.33 -5.21
C GLN A 112 -13.43 -5.64 -4.41
N ASN A 113 -13.84 -5.65 -3.13
CA ASN A 113 -13.71 -6.80 -2.22
C ASN A 113 -12.26 -7.27 -2.04
N ILE A 114 -11.33 -6.35 -1.99
CA ILE A 114 -9.89 -6.61 -1.82
C ILE A 114 -9.54 -6.54 -0.34
N ASN A 115 -8.81 -7.54 0.16
CA ASN A 115 -8.21 -7.45 1.48
C ASN A 115 -7.18 -6.32 1.48
N THR A 116 -7.33 -5.38 2.39
CA THR A 116 -6.59 -4.13 2.34
C THR A 116 -5.85 -3.86 3.65
N SER A 117 -4.58 -3.54 3.56
CA SER A 117 -3.75 -3.04 4.65
C SER A 117 -3.45 -1.56 4.41
N VAL A 118 -3.70 -0.71 5.39
CA VAL A 118 -3.56 0.75 5.25
C VAL A 118 -2.69 1.31 6.36
N ILE A 119 -1.64 2.00 5.96
CA ILE A 119 -0.75 2.74 6.85
C ILE A 119 -0.77 4.20 6.42
N LEU A 120 -1.23 5.06 7.30
CA LEU A 120 -1.25 6.51 7.13
C LEU A 120 -0.80 7.16 8.43
N PRO A 121 -0.29 8.40 8.41
CA PRO A 121 0.07 9.13 9.60
C PRO A 121 -1.09 9.21 10.61
N ARG A 122 -0.76 9.36 11.87
CA ARG A 122 -1.75 9.57 12.92
C ARG A 122 -2.57 10.83 12.64
N GLN A 123 -3.85 10.82 13.03
CA GLN A 123 -4.81 11.93 12.87
C GLN A 123 -5.13 12.33 11.41
N THR A 124 -4.80 11.54 10.41
CA THR A 124 -5.18 11.78 9.01
C THR A 124 -6.55 11.18 8.62
N GLY A 125 -7.39 10.84 9.58
CA GLY A 125 -8.78 10.40 9.32
C GLY A 125 -8.94 8.93 8.91
N LYS A 126 -7.91 8.10 9.00
CA LYS A 126 -7.88 6.68 8.67
C LYS A 126 -9.07 5.89 9.24
N THR A 127 -9.22 5.91 10.56
CA THR A 127 -10.31 5.24 11.27
C THR A 127 -11.68 5.81 10.90
N GLN A 128 -11.82 7.15 10.85
CA GLN A 128 -13.08 7.79 10.50
C GLN A 128 -13.56 7.42 9.10
N SER A 129 -12.64 7.34 8.15
CA SER A 129 -12.95 6.93 6.77
C SER A 129 -13.39 5.47 6.68
N ALA A 130 -12.75 4.57 7.44
CA ALA A 130 -13.18 3.19 7.57
C ALA A 130 -14.60 3.10 8.17
N LEU A 131 -14.87 3.85 9.23
CA LEU A 131 -16.18 3.85 9.89
C LEU A 131 -17.28 4.42 8.97
N ALA A 132 -17.00 5.45 8.16
CA ALA A 132 -17.93 5.97 7.16
C ALA A 132 -18.27 4.91 6.10
N TRP A 133 -17.27 4.15 5.64
CA TRP A 133 -17.48 3.03 4.73
C TRP A 133 -18.34 1.92 5.35
N TYR A 134 -18.06 1.53 6.60
CA TYR A 134 -18.85 0.50 7.26
C TYR A 134 -20.27 0.96 7.60
N LEU A 135 -20.48 2.26 7.87
CA LEU A 135 -21.82 2.82 7.97
C LEU A 135 -22.58 2.74 6.63
N TYR A 136 -21.89 3.04 5.51
CA TYR A 136 -22.46 2.84 4.18
C TYR A 136 -22.92 1.39 3.99
N LEU A 137 -22.06 0.41 4.27
CA LEU A 137 -22.42 -1.01 4.16
C LEU A 137 -23.58 -1.37 5.09
N PHE A 138 -23.56 -0.87 6.32
CA PHE A 138 -24.59 -1.14 7.32
C PHE A 138 -25.97 -0.65 6.90
N ASN A 139 -26.05 0.56 6.32
CA ASN A 139 -27.34 1.16 5.94
C ASN A 139 -27.79 0.75 4.53
N PHE A 140 -26.86 0.68 3.54
CA PHE A 140 -27.21 0.65 2.12
C PHE A 140 -26.52 -0.45 1.34
N GLY A 141 -25.22 -0.69 1.58
CA GLY A 141 -24.35 -1.43 0.66
C GLY A 141 -24.58 -2.94 0.66
N THR A 142 -25.32 -3.50 1.62
CA THR A 142 -25.58 -4.94 1.72
C THR A 142 -26.82 -5.23 2.59
N ALA A 143 -27.20 -6.52 2.68
CA ALA A 143 -28.24 -7.00 3.58
C ALA A 143 -27.88 -8.36 4.17
N ASN A 144 -28.34 -8.64 5.40
CA ASN A 144 -28.06 -9.88 6.15
C ASN A 144 -26.55 -10.16 6.31
N ALA A 145 -25.74 -9.11 6.49
CA ALA A 145 -24.31 -9.21 6.67
C ALA A 145 -23.91 -8.97 8.14
N GLU A 146 -22.95 -9.75 8.62
CA GLU A 146 -22.27 -9.48 9.89
C GLU A 146 -20.88 -8.90 9.63
N MET A 147 -20.57 -7.81 10.35
CA MET A 147 -19.29 -7.10 10.32
C MET A 147 -18.67 -7.17 11.70
N SER A 148 -17.41 -7.58 11.79
CA SER A 148 -16.69 -7.72 13.06
C SER A 148 -15.62 -6.66 13.17
N PHE A 149 -15.58 -5.96 14.32
CA PHE A 149 -14.60 -4.92 14.62
C PHE A 149 -13.70 -5.34 15.76
N LEU A 150 -12.40 -5.36 15.51
CA LEU A 150 -11.34 -5.62 16.48
C LEU A 150 -10.41 -4.42 16.57
N ASN A 151 -9.96 -4.10 17.79
CA ASN A 151 -8.92 -3.10 18.04
C ASN A 151 -7.94 -3.63 19.10
N LYS A 152 -6.85 -2.92 19.36
CA LYS A 152 -5.85 -3.26 20.40
C LYS A 152 -6.47 -3.47 21.78
N LYS A 153 -7.51 -2.70 22.12
CA LYS A 153 -8.30 -2.84 23.34
C LYS A 153 -9.78 -2.98 23.01
N PHE A 154 -10.52 -3.68 23.87
CA PHE A 154 -11.95 -3.86 23.66
C PHE A 154 -12.72 -2.55 23.76
N GLU A 155 -12.32 -1.66 24.65
CA GLU A 155 -12.88 -0.31 24.81
C GLU A 155 -12.77 0.50 23.51
N ASP A 156 -11.63 0.40 22.80
CA ASP A 156 -11.44 1.09 21.52
C ASP A 156 -12.36 0.52 20.45
N SER A 157 -12.64 -0.78 20.45
CA SER A 157 -13.65 -1.39 19.56
C SER A 157 -15.06 -0.83 19.83
N LYS A 158 -15.44 -0.69 21.11
CA LYS A 158 -16.70 -0.06 21.51
C LYS A 158 -16.74 1.41 21.14
N LEU A 159 -15.64 2.13 21.31
CA LEU A 159 -15.52 3.53 20.89
C LEU A 159 -15.74 3.68 19.38
N ASN A 160 -15.15 2.82 18.56
CA ASN A 160 -15.36 2.81 17.12
C ASN A 160 -16.83 2.53 16.77
N LEU A 161 -17.49 1.64 17.50
CA LEU A 161 -18.94 1.40 17.33
C LEU A 161 -19.76 2.64 17.68
N ASN A 162 -19.42 3.35 18.76
CA ASN A 162 -20.09 4.60 19.15
C ASN A 162 -19.86 5.71 18.12
N ARG A 163 -18.68 5.80 17.53
CA ARG A 163 -18.40 6.72 16.42
C ARG A 163 -19.27 6.44 15.20
N ILE A 164 -19.49 5.16 14.83
CA ILE A 164 -20.44 4.83 13.76
C ILE A 164 -21.86 5.31 14.11
N LYS A 165 -22.32 5.10 15.35
CA LYS A 165 -23.64 5.59 15.79
C LYS A 165 -23.72 7.11 15.66
N ALA A 166 -22.68 7.83 16.09
CA ALA A 166 -22.63 9.29 15.98
C ALA A 166 -22.67 9.76 14.52
N ILE A 167 -21.95 9.12 13.60
CA ILE A 167 -22.03 9.42 12.15
C ILE A 167 -23.47 9.11 11.64
N ARG A 168 -24.06 7.99 12.05
CA ARG A 168 -25.43 7.62 11.67
C ARG A 168 -26.45 8.65 12.17
N ASP A 169 -26.27 9.17 13.38
CA ASP A 169 -27.17 10.15 13.97
C ASP A 169 -27.16 11.51 13.24
N LEU A 170 -26.12 11.78 12.47
CA LEU A 170 -26.03 12.92 11.57
C LEU A 170 -26.71 12.70 10.20
N LEU A 171 -27.19 11.50 9.87
CA LEU A 171 -27.87 11.27 8.59
C LEU A 171 -29.22 12.02 8.53
N PRO A 172 -29.69 12.39 7.33
CA PRO A 172 -31.07 12.85 7.15
C PRO A 172 -32.08 11.85 7.73
N THR A 173 -33.14 12.33 8.36
CA THR A 173 -34.13 11.49 9.07
C THR A 173 -34.69 10.39 8.19
N TYR A 174 -34.96 10.68 6.91
CA TYR A 174 -35.54 9.70 5.97
C TYR A 174 -34.53 8.60 5.55
N LEU A 175 -33.22 8.77 5.82
CA LEU A 175 -32.17 7.76 5.58
C LEU A 175 -31.81 6.94 6.81
N LYS A 176 -32.27 7.33 8.02
CA LYS A 176 -31.97 6.61 9.28
C LYS A 176 -32.76 5.32 9.43
N MET A 177 -33.91 5.20 8.79
CA MET A 177 -34.84 4.04 8.90
C MET A 177 -35.23 3.65 10.34
N ASP A 178 -35.23 4.62 11.26
CA ASP A 178 -35.59 4.38 12.67
C ASP A 178 -37.09 4.24 12.91
N HIS A 179 -37.90 4.59 11.93
CA HIS A 179 -39.38 4.60 12.00
C HIS A 179 -40.01 3.75 10.89
N VAL A 180 -39.54 2.51 10.77
CA VAL A 180 -40.12 1.54 9.83
C VAL A 180 -41.04 0.60 10.59
N PHE A 181 -42.18 0.32 10.01
CA PHE A 181 -43.21 -0.57 10.56
C PHE A 181 -43.35 -1.79 9.66
N ASP A 182 -43.68 -2.93 10.24
CA ASP A 182 -44.04 -4.13 9.49
C ASP A 182 -45.45 -4.01 8.89
N LEU A 183 -45.88 -5.06 8.16
CA LEU A 183 -47.22 -5.12 7.54
C LEU A 183 -48.36 -5.10 8.56
N ASN A 184 -48.09 -5.41 9.82
CA ASN A 184 -49.07 -5.42 10.92
C ASN A 184 -49.04 -4.11 11.72
N GLY A 185 -48.27 -3.11 11.31
CA GLY A 185 -48.14 -1.82 11.98
C GLY A 185 -47.23 -1.86 13.23
N ALA A 186 -46.48 -2.93 13.47
CA ALA A 186 -45.54 -3.00 14.57
C ALA A 186 -44.18 -2.36 14.14
N LYS A 187 -43.63 -1.49 15.01
CA LYS A 187 -42.33 -0.86 14.74
C LYS A 187 -41.22 -1.90 14.69
N LEU A 188 -40.51 -1.96 13.58
CA LEU A 188 -39.31 -2.78 13.45
C LEU A 188 -38.22 -2.25 14.40
N LYS A 189 -37.65 -3.14 15.20
CA LYS A 189 -36.64 -2.79 16.19
C LYS A 189 -35.29 -3.45 15.82
N GLY A 190 -34.27 -2.65 15.62
CA GLY A 190 -32.89 -3.13 15.57
C GLY A 190 -32.29 -3.29 16.97
N LYS A 191 -31.21 -4.03 17.08
CA LYS A 191 -30.41 -4.06 18.31
C LYS A 191 -29.51 -2.83 18.38
N ASN A 192 -29.43 -2.18 19.53
CA ASN A 192 -28.53 -1.06 19.78
C ASN A 192 -27.95 -1.19 21.19
N SER A 193 -26.79 -1.83 21.30
CA SER A 193 -26.06 -2.00 22.55
C SER A 193 -24.65 -1.43 22.42
N VAL A 194 -23.89 -1.41 23.50
CA VAL A 194 -22.47 -0.95 23.49
C VAL A 194 -21.55 -1.84 22.65
N GLU A 195 -21.95 -3.08 22.37
CA GLU A 195 -21.13 -4.07 21.66
C GLU A 195 -21.70 -4.48 20.30
N THR A 196 -22.97 -4.18 20.03
CA THR A 196 -23.62 -4.62 18.80
C THR A 196 -24.68 -3.63 18.37
N ILE A 197 -24.69 -3.30 17.09
CA ILE A 197 -25.81 -2.66 16.42
C ILE A 197 -26.36 -3.58 15.34
N GLN A 198 -27.67 -3.58 15.16
CA GLN A 198 -28.37 -4.33 14.11
C GLN A 198 -29.38 -3.42 13.43
N HIS A 199 -29.33 -3.41 12.11
CA HIS A 199 -30.25 -2.62 11.31
C HIS A 199 -31.65 -3.25 11.29
N PRO A 200 -32.72 -2.48 11.55
CA PRO A 200 -34.07 -3.05 11.70
C PRO A 200 -34.66 -3.62 10.41
N VAL A 201 -34.24 -3.12 9.25
CA VAL A 201 -34.83 -3.50 7.95
C VAL A 201 -33.97 -4.52 7.20
N ASN A 202 -32.68 -4.19 6.96
CA ASN A 202 -31.82 -5.04 6.15
C ASN A 202 -31.09 -6.13 6.96
N ASN A 203 -31.30 -6.17 8.27
CA ASN A 203 -30.73 -7.15 9.21
C ASN A 203 -29.17 -7.17 9.24
N ASN A 204 -28.53 -6.12 8.76
CA ASN A 204 -27.07 -5.97 8.89
C ASN A 204 -26.70 -5.80 10.37
N ARG A 205 -25.55 -6.35 10.76
CA ARG A 205 -25.07 -6.30 12.12
C ARG A 205 -23.61 -5.89 12.16
N ILE A 206 -23.27 -4.95 13.05
CA ILE A 206 -21.88 -4.65 13.42
C ILE A 206 -21.68 -5.10 14.85
N ARG A 207 -20.65 -5.89 15.09
CA ARG A 207 -20.30 -6.42 16.39
C ARG A 207 -18.85 -6.12 16.72
N THR A 208 -18.60 -5.64 17.95
CA THR A 208 -17.25 -5.53 18.49
C THR A 208 -16.73 -6.87 18.96
N VAL A 209 -15.44 -7.07 18.81
CA VAL A 209 -14.72 -8.27 19.22
C VAL A 209 -13.84 -7.90 20.41
N PRO A 210 -13.88 -8.63 21.53
CA PRO A 210 -13.02 -8.35 22.66
C PRO A 210 -11.54 -8.57 22.30
N SER A 211 -10.64 -7.89 22.99
CA SER A 211 -9.21 -8.18 22.93
C SER A 211 -8.87 -9.47 23.68
N ALA A 212 -7.79 -10.15 23.28
CA ALA A 212 -7.36 -11.39 23.92
C ALA A 212 -6.25 -11.10 24.94
N PRO A 213 -6.41 -11.46 26.21
CA PRO A 213 -5.38 -11.26 27.23
C PRO A 213 -4.22 -12.26 27.11
N ASP A 214 -4.46 -13.42 26.50
CA ASP A 214 -3.49 -14.51 26.33
C ASP A 214 -3.66 -15.22 24.98
N ALA A 215 -2.66 -16.00 24.58
CA ALA A 215 -2.62 -16.71 23.31
C ALA A 215 -3.75 -17.76 23.17
N THR A 216 -4.18 -18.41 24.25
CA THR A 216 -5.25 -19.41 24.23
C THR A 216 -6.59 -18.77 23.88
N ARG A 217 -6.92 -17.64 24.51
CA ARG A 217 -8.12 -16.86 24.18
C ARG A 217 -8.01 -16.25 22.79
N ALA A 218 -6.82 -15.78 22.39
CA ALA A 218 -6.56 -15.28 21.04
C ALA A 218 -6.91 -16.34 19.97
N ALA A 219 -6.51 -17.60 20.17
CA ALA A 219 -6.78 -18.70 19.26
C ALA A 219 -8.28 -19.01 19.09
N SER A 220 -9.13 -18.68 20.07
CA SER A 220 -10.57 -18.91 20.03
C SER A 220 -11.40 -17.69 19.61
N LEU A 221 -10.81 -16.48 19.65
CA LEU A 221 -11.51 -15.20 19.60
C LEU A 221 -12.41 -15.01 18.38
N MET A 222 -11.92 -15.35 17.20
CA MET A 222 -12.64 -15.22 15.92
C MET A 222 -12.98 -16.59 15.30
N ARG A 223 -12.62 -17.68 15.99
CA ARG A 223 -12.85 -19.04 15.52
C ARG A 223 -14.35 -19.34 15.48
N GLY A 224 -14.82 -19.90 14.36
CA GLY A 224 -16.23 -20.25 14.18
C GLY A 224 -17.18 -19.07 13.92
N ARG A 225 -16.68 -17.85 13.85
CA ARG A 225 -17.50 -16.70 13.44
C ARG A 225 -17.60 -16.62 11.92
N THR A 226 -18.81 -16.68 11.39
CA THR A 226 -19.09 -16.64 9.94
C THR A 226 -19.28 -15.20 9.47
N THR A 227 -18.31 -14.32 9.75
CA THR A 227 -18.33 -12.93 9.26
C THR A 227 -17.50 -12.80 7.98
N SER A 228 -18.11 -12.25 6.92
CA SER A 228 -17.42 -11.99 5.66
C SER A 228 -16.67 -10.67 5.63
N ILE A 229 -17.00 -9.75 6.54
CA ILE A 229 -16.44 -8.40 6.61
C ILE A 229 -15.77 -8.21 7.97
N VAL A 230 -14.46 -7.96 7.97
CA VAL A 230 -13.69 -7.79 9.20
C VAL A 230 -12.91 -6.48 9.13
N TYR A 231 -12.97 -5.70 10.19
CA TYR A 231 -12.16 -4.53 10.38
C TYR A 231 -11.27 -4.70 11.62
N ILE A 232 -9.97 -4.54 11.43
CA ILE A 232 -8.98 -4.58 12.49
C ILE A 232 -8.23 -3.25 12.49
N ASP A 233 -8.44 -2.48 13.55
CA ASP A 233 -7.78 -1.19 13.75
C ASP A 233 -6.59 -1.34 14.68
N GLU A 234 -5.55 -0.54 14.46
CA GLU A 234 -4.31 -0.55 15.24
C GLU A 234 -3.60 -1.92 15.27
N TRP A 235 -3.58 -2.61 14.12
CA TRP A 235 -3.11 -3.99 13.96
C TRP A 235 -1.74 -4.28 14.56
N ALA A 236 -0.76 -3.39 14.37
CA ALA A 236 0.60 -3.54 14.91
C ALA A 236 0.66 -3.54 16.44
N PHE A 237 -0.44 -3.17 17.09
CA PHE A 237 -0.57 -3.08 18.56
C PHE A 237 -1.61 -4.06 19.12
N VAL A 238 -2.23 -4.87 18.26
CA VAL A 238 -3.20 -5.90 18.67
C VAL A 238 -2.42 -7.08 19.25
N ARG A 239 -2.55 -7.30 20.56
CA ARG A 239 -1.86 -8.38 21.24
C ARG A 239 -2.20 -9.75 20.64
N HIS A 240 -1.18 -10.58 20.39
CA HIS A 240 -1.31 -11.89 19.74
C HIS A 240 -1.93 -11.84 18.33
N ASN A 241 -1.71 -10.77 17.59
CA ASN A 241 -2.31 -10.55 16.28
C ASN A 241 -2.10 -11.72 15.31
N LYS A 242 -0.90 -12.30 15.25
CA LYS A 242 -0.60 -13.48 14.40
C LYS A 242 -1.50 -14.67 14.75
N VAL A 243 -1.68 -14.95 16.06
CA VAL A 243 -2.52 -16.06 16.52
C VAL A 243 -3.98 -15.82 16.16
N ILE A 244 -4.50 -14.60 16.41
CA ILE A 244 -5.87 -14.20 16.06
C ILE A 244 -6.09 -14.38 14.56
N TYR A 245 -5.18 -13.85 13.74
CA TYR A 245 -5.29 -13.88 12.29
C TYR A 245 -5.33 -15.30 11.73
N LEU A 246 -4.36 -16.14 12.10
CA LEU A 246 -4.27 -17.51 11.60
C LEU A 246 -5.47 -18.36 11.96
N ASN A 247 -6.09 -18.12 13.12
CA ASN A 247 -7.31 -18.83 13.54
C ASN A 247 -8.60 -18.25 12.94
N MET A 248 -8.61 -16.96 12.58
CA MET A 248 -9.73 -16.28 11.93
C MET A 248 -9.87 -16.65 10.45
N VAL A 249 -8.76 -16.69 9.72
CA VAL A 249 -8.74 -16.80 8.24
C VAL A 249 -9.56 -17.98 7.70
N PRO A 250 -9.51 -19.21 8.22
CA PRO A 250 -10.29 -20.32 7.68
C PRO A 250 -11.82 -20.08 7.75
N ALA A 251 -12.31 -19.56 8.87
CA ALA A 251 -13.72 -19.24 9.05
C ALA A 251 -14.14 -18.06 8.17
N TRP A 252 -13.33 -17.00 8.14
CA TRP A 252 -13.53 -15.87 7.23
C TRP A 252 -13.56 -16.30 5.76
N LYS A 253 -12.63 -17.16 5.31
CA LYS A 253 -12.57 -17.64 3.92
C LYS A 253 -13.86 -18.34 3.50
N THR A 254 -14.43 -19.16 4.39
CA THR A 254 -15.72 -19.82 4.18
C THR A 254 -16.86 -18.79 4.04
N ALA A 255 -16.92 -17.80 4.94
CA ALA A 255 -17.92 -16.74 4.90
C ALA A 255 -17.75 -15.85 3.65
N ALA A 256 -16.50 -15.49 3.29
CA ALA A 256 -16.20 -14.69 2.10
C ALA A 256 -16.60 -15.43 0.81
N ASN A 257 -16.32 -16.72 0.70
CA ASN A 257 -16.75 -17.52 -0.46
C ASN A 257 -18.28 -17.57 -0.59
N ASN A 258 -19.00 -17.67 0.54
CA ASN A 258 -20.44 -17.62 0.53
C ASN A 258 -20.97 -16.23 0.14
N ALA A 259 -20.39 -15.18 0.67
CA ALA A 259 -20.71 -13.80 0.28
C ALA A 259 -20.47 -13.57 -1.22
N LYS A 260 -19.34 -14.04 -1.75
CA LYS A 260 -19.01 -13.96 -3.18
C LYS A 260 -20.06 -14.64 -4.07
N ARG A 261 -20.50 -15.86 -3.71
CA ARG A 261 -21.55 -16.59 -4.45
C ARG A 261 -22.89 -15.82 -4.47
N ASN A 262 -23.16 -15.03 -3.44
CA ASN A 262 -24.38 -14.25 -3.30
C ASN A 262 -24.21 -12.78 -3.74
N ASN A 263 -23.11 -12.43 -4.42
CA ASN A 263 -22.76 -11.07 -4.83
C ASN A 263 -22.82 -10.05 -3.67
N LYS A 264 -22.37 -10.46 -2.49
CA LYS A 264 -22.31 -9.62 -1.28
C LYS A 264 -20.88 -9.17 -1.00
N PRO A 265 -20.71 -8.03 -0.33
CA PRO A 265 -19.38 -7.55 0.07
C PRO A 265 -18.67 -8.53 1.01
N TYR A 266 -17.38 -8.63 0.86
CA TYR A 266 -16.48 -9.37 1.74
C TYR A 266 -15.09 -8.72 1.72
N GLY A 267 -14.32 -8.94 2.76
CA GLY A 267 -12.93 -8.49 2.84
C GLY A 267 -12.49 -8.27 4.27
N ILE A 268 -11.16 -8.17 4.42
CA ILE A 268 -10.51 -7.78 5.66
C ILE A 268 -9.85 -6.43 5.42
N LEU A 269 -10.19 -5.46 6.27
CA LEU A 269 -9.48 -4.19 6.36
C LEU A 269 -8.60 -4.21 7.60
N ILE A 270 -7.34 -3.92 7.41
CA ILE A 270 -6.36 -3.69 8.47
C ILE A 270 -5.89 -2.25 8.39
N THR A 271 -6.02 -1.50 9.48
CA THR A 271 -5.45 -0.16 9.60
C THR A 271 -4.48 -0.12 10.76
N THR A 272 -3.35 0.58 10.60
CA THR A 272 -2.37 0.78 11.67
C THR A 272 -1.46 1.97 11.38
N THR A 273 -0.64 2.35 12.35
CA THR A 273 0.66 2.99 12.16
C THR A 273 1.74 1.93 12.38
N PRO A 274 3.00 2.17 11.97
CA PRO A 274 4.09 1.24 12.23
C PRO A 274 4.21 0.84 13.70
N GLY A 275 4.42 -0.44 13.95
CA GLY A 275 4.75 -0.97 15.27
C GLY A 275 6.26 -1.03 15.52
N MET A 276 6.65 -1.47 16.71
CA MET A 276 8.05 -1.77 17.02
C MET A 276 8.41 -3.15 16.46
N LEU A 277 9.44 -3.24 15.63
CA LEU A 277 9.92 -4.51 15.06
C LEU A 277 10.51 -5.46 16.11
N THR A 278 10.79 -4.94 17.30
CA THR A 278 11.23 -5.74 18.46
C THR A 278 10.10 -6.51 19.15
N THR A 279 8.83 -6.27 18.76
CA THR A 279 7.67 -6.99 19.27
C THR A 279 7.13 -7.96 18.24
N ASP A 280 6.62 -9.12 18.67
CA ASP A 280 6.01 -10.10 17.77
C ASP A 280 4.84 -9.49 16.97
N GLU A 281 4.07 -8.60 17.59
CA GLU A 281 2.93 -7.94 16.96
C GLU A 281 3.36 -6.95 15.88
N GLY A 282 4.36 -6.12 16.18
CA GLY A 282 4.93 -5.16 15.23
C GLY A 282 5.59 -5.87 14.06
N GLN A 283 6.37 -6.90 14.34
CA GLN A 283 7.01 -7.73 13.32
C GLN A 283 5.98 -8.40 12.41
N TYR A 284 4.93 -9.01 12.96
CA TYR A 284 3.91 -9.65 12.12
C TYR A 284 3.12 -8.64 11.28
N ALA A 285 2.88 -7.44 11.80
CA ALA A 285 2.24 -6.37 11.05
C ALA A 285 3.12 -5.88 9.89
N PHE A 286 4.44 -5.78 10.12
CA PHE A 286 5.43 -5.50 9.08
C PHE A 286 5.42 -6.60 7.99
N ASP A 287 5.44 -7.87 8.36
CA ASP A 287 5.37 -9.00 7.43
C ASP A 287 4.13 -8.95 6.54
N VAL A 288 2.97 -8.57 7.09
CA VAL A 288 1.73 -8.40 6.31
C VAL A 288 1.86 -7.27 5.30
N ARG A 289 2.45 -6.15 5.71
CA ARG A 289 2.71 -4.98 4.84
C ARG A 289 3.68 -5.32 3.72
N ASP A 290 4.80 -5.94 4.08
CA ASP A 290 5.91 -6.20 3.17
C ASP A 290 5.54 -7.22 2.08
N LYS A 291 4.80 -8.29 2.43
CA LYS A 291 4.33 -9.31 1.51
C LYS A 291 3.16 -8.88 0.63
N ALA A 292 2.48 -7.78 0.97
CA ALA A 292 1.31 -7.31 0.24
C ALA A 292 1.66 -6.67 -1.09
N THR A 293 0.73 -6.74 -2.05
CA THR A 293 0.85 -5.99 -3.30
C THR A 293 0.67 -4.51 -3.02
N LYS A 294 1.63 -3.68 -3.41
CA LYS A 294 1.55 -2.23 -3.21
C LYS A 294 0.48 -1.63 -4.14
N PHE A 295 -0.40 -0.82 -3.58
CA PHE A 295 -1.41 -0.09 -4.34
C PHE A 295 -0.75 0.96 -5.24
N SER A 296 -1.31 1.13 -6.44
CA SER A 296 -0.94 2.22 -7.35
C SER A 296 -2.18 2.96 -7.82
N GLU A 297 -2.13 4.28 -7.91
CA GLU A 297 -3.24 5.12 -8.40
C GLU A 297 -3.59 4.82 -9.86
N HIS A 298 -2.69 4.21 -10.64
CA HIS A 298 -3.01 3.70 -11.98
C HIS A 298 -4.09 2.60 -11.99
N TRP A 299 -4.36 1.98 -10.85
CA TRP A 299 -5.43 0.98 -10.72
C TRP A 299 -6.82 1.57 -10.90
N TYR A 300 -6.99 2.87 -10.76
CA TYR A 300 -8.26 3.53 -11.08
C TYR A 300 -8.64 3.38 -12.56
N ASP A 301 -7.66 3.18 -13.44
CA ASP A 301 -7.87 2.96 -14.87
C ASP A 301 -8.07 1.48 -15.26
N LEU A 302 -7.88 0.56 -14.32
CA LEU A 302 -7.97 -0.87 -14.57
C LEU A 302 -9.38 -1.40 -14.28
N SER A 303 -9.74 -2.44 -15.00
CA SER A 303 -10.93 -3.22 -14.71
C SER A 303 -10.76 -4.05 -13.42
N ALA A 304 -11.88 -4.44 -12.80
CA ALA A 304 -11.85 -5.33 -11.64
C ALA A 304 -11.14 -6.67 -11.93
N TYR A 305 -11.21 -7.16 -13.15
CA TYR A 305 -10.52 -8.38 -13.58
C TYR A 305 -9.01 -8.20 -13.57
N GLU A 306 -8.50 -7.13 -14.20
CA GLU A 306 -7.07 -6.83 -14.25
C GLU A 306 -6.49 -6.65 -12.84
N ILE A 307 -7.19 -5.94 -11.95
CA ILE A 307 -6.78 -5.78 -10.55
C ILE A 307 -6.69 -7.14 -9.84
N GLN A 308 -7.69 -8.02 -10.04
CA GLN A 308 -7.68 -9.35 -9.44
C GLN A 308 -6.53 -10.22 -9.97
N GLU A 309 -6.17 -10.11 -11.26
CA GLU A 309 -5.01 -10.80 -11.82
C GLU A 309 -3.69 -10.30 -11.20
N ILE A 310 -3.54 -8.99 -11.01
CA ILE A 310 -2.39 -8.42 -10.32
C ILE A 310 -2.27 -9.02 -8.90
N ILE A 311 -3.36 -9.04 -8.14
CA ILE A 311 -3.36 -9.57 -6.77
C ILE A 311 -3.07 -11.08 -6.76
N ARG A 312 -3.62 -11.84 -7.68
CA ARG A 312 -3.37 -13.30 -7.79
C ARG A 312 -1.95 -13.63 -8.19
N SER A 313 -1.28 -12.75 -8.92
CA SER A 313 0.12 -12.96 -9.28
C SER A 313 1.08 -12.84 -8.09
N ASN A 314 0.64 -12.21 -7.00
CA ASN A 314 1.35 -12.24 -5.74
C ASN A 314 1.02 -13.54 -4.99
N THR A 315 1.95 -14.49 -5.01
CA THR A 315 1.80 -15.79 -4.33
C THR A 315 2.03 -15.71 -2.81
N ASN A 316 2.57 -14.60 -2.32
CA ASN A 316 2.93 -14.42 -0.91
C ASN A 316 1.78 -13.84 -0.08
N SER A 317 0.88 -13.07 -0.70
CA SER A 317 -0.19 -12.36 0.01
C SER A 317 -1.41 -12.12 -0.87
N SER A 318 -2.59 -12.16 -0.27
CA SER A 318 -3.85 -11.71 -0.90
C SER A 318 -4.21 -10.27 -0.52
N TYR A 319 -3.31 -9.55 0.15
CA TYR A 319 -3.51 -8.18 0.57
C TYR A 319 -2.98 -7.18 -0.46
N VAL A 320 -3.66 -6.05 -0.50
CA VAL A 320 -3.16 -4.82 -1.10
C VAL A 320 -2.75 -3.87 0.01
N HIS A 321 -1.56 -3.31 -0.09
CA HIS A 321 -1.03 -2.35 0.86
C HIS A 321 -1.11 -0.94 0.34
N ILE A 322 -1.67 -0.04 1.14
CA ILE A 322 -1.80 1.39 0.89
C ILE A 322 -0.99 2.14 1.95
N GLU A 323 -0.02 2.92 1.51
CA GLU A 323 0.80 3.76 2.39
C GLU A 323 1.01 5.12 1.73
N TYR A 324 0.72 6.19 2.47
CA TYR A 324 0.96 7.57 2.04
C TYR A 324 1.56 8.36 3.18
N THR A 325 2.61 9.13 2.87
CA THR A 325 3.20 10.09 3.80
C THR A 325 2.28 11.29 4.01
N TYR A 326 2.55 12.11 5.04
CA TYR A 326 1.76 13.32 5.29
C TYR A 326 1.80 14.29 4.10
N GLN A 327 2.95 14.45 3.42
CA GLN A 327 3.07 15.27 2.21
C GLN A 327 2.19 14.74 1.07
N GLN A 328 2.18 13.42 0.87
CA GLN A 328 1.34 12.80 -0.15
C GLN A 328 -0.16 12.98 0.13
N LEU A 329 -0.54 13.18 1.39
CA LEU A 329 -1.91 13.47 1.80
C LEU A 329 -2.25 14.97 1.70
N GLY A 330 -1.30 15.84 1.36
CA GLY A 330 -1.48 17.27 1.20
C GLY A 330 -1.21 18.11 2.45
N TYR A 331 -0.65 17.51 3.51
CA TYR A 331 -0.25 18.26 4.70
C TYR A 331 1.07 19.00 4.45
N SER A 332 1.17 20.24 4.98
CA SER A 332 2.33 21.10 4.79
C SER A 332 3.47 20.78 5.78
N GLU A 333 4.67 21.29 5.47
CA GLU A 333 5.80 21.24 6.38
C GLU A 333 5.56 22.06 7.67
N GLU A 334 4.71 23.09 7.59
CA GLU A 334 4.28 23.86 8.75
C GLU A 334 3.45 22.99 9.69
N TRP A 335 2.43 22.28 9.15
CA TRP A 335 1.66 21.31 9.92
C TRP A 335 2.55 20.26 10.60
N PHE A 336 3.54 19.73 9.88
CA PHE A 336 4.48 18.75 10.45
C PHE A 336 5.31 19.35 11.59
N ARG A 337 5.79 20.57 11.42
CA ARG A 337 6.57 21.29 12.44
C ARG A 337 5.76 21.55 13.71
N ASP A 338 4.53 22.01 13.55
CA ASP A 338 3.61 22.26 14.66
C ASP A 338 3.31 20.95 15.41
N LEU A 339 3.01 19.87 14.68
CA LEU A 339 2.78 18.56 15.27
C LEU A 339 4.01 18.05 16.03
N CYS A 340 5.23 18.27 15.53
CA CYS A 340 6.47 17.90 16.23
C CYS A 340 6.62 18.68 17.55
N ILE A 341 6.21 19.96 17.59
CA ILE A 341 6.23 20.77 18.80
C ILE A 341 5.21 20.22 19.80
N ASP A 342 3.98 19.97 19.37
CA ASP A 342 2.90 19.42 20.20
C ASP A 342 3.27 18.04 20.77
N MET A 343 3.98 17.22 20.00
CA MET A 343 4.53 15.93 20.44
C MET A 343 5.80 16.08 21.28
N GLN A 344 6.15 17.31 21.73
CA GLN A 344 7.32 17.61 22.57
C GLN A 344 8.64 17.09 21.97
N LYS A 345 8.70 17.03 20.63
CA LYS A 345 9.85 16.48 19.88
C LYS A 345 10.23 15.06 20.30
N ASN A 346 9.25 14.25 20.70
CA ASN A 346 9.44 12.83 20.95
C ASN A 346 9.69 12.09 19.62
N TRP A 347 10.94 12.09 19.16
CA TRP A 347 11.33 11.58 17.87
C TRP A 347 10.98 10.10 17.63
N PRO A 348 11.13 9.17 18.58
CA PRO A 348 10.69 7.79 18.37
C PRO A 348 9.20 7.68 17.98
N GLU A 349 8.33 8.42 18.67
CA GLU A 349 6.90 8.46 18.38
C GLU A 349 6.61 9.18 17.05
N ILE A 350 7.29 10.33 16.77
CA ILE A 350 7.14 11.08 15.54
C ILE A 350 7.54 10.21 14.33
N ARG A 351 8.65 9.49 14.40
CA ARG A 351 9.11 8.57 13.36
C ARG A 351 8.04 7.52 13.05
N ARG A 352 7.51 6.88 14.07
CA ARG A 352 6.53 5.82 13.93
C ARG A 352 5.16 6.35 13.51
N GLU A 353 4.63 7.34 14.21
CA GLU A 353 3.24 7.77 14.06
C GLU A 353 3.01 8.75 12.90
N VAL A 354 4.04 9.51 12.50
CA VAL A 354 3.93 10.57 11.49
C VAL A 354 4.76 10.27 10.24
N LEU A 355 6.01 9.85 10.42
CA LEU A 355 6.91 9.55 9.31
C LEU A 355 6.80 8.10 8.81
N LEU A 356 6.03 7.26 9.50
CA LEU A 356 5.73 5.87 9.14
C LEU A 356 6.99 5.00 9.04
N GLU A 357 7.92 5.18 9.98
CA GLU A 357 9.15 4.40 10.06
C GLU A 357 8.95 3.17 10.95
N TRP A 358 9.32 2.00 10.42
CA TRP A 358 9.22 0.72 11.11
C TRP A 358 10.47 0.36 11.91
N SER A 359 11.62 0.82 11.46
CA SER A 359 12.89 0.52 12.12
C SER A 359 13.36 1.68 12.99
N GLU A 360 13.76 1.36 14.20
CA GLU A 360 14.63 2.21 14.98
C GLU A 360 16.06 1.79 14.67
N ALA A 361 16.98 2.74 14.47
CA ALA A 361 18.40 2.44 14.38
C ALA A 361 18.80 1.67 15.63
N THR A 362 19.25 0.43 15.48
CA THR A 362 19.64 -0.43 16.60
C THR A 362 20.94 0.07 17.22
N GLU A 363 21.22 -0.27 18.48
CA GLU A 363 22.53 -0.01 19.12
C GLU A 363 23.69 -0.57 18.30
N ASN A 364 23.44 -1.58 17.48
CA ASN A 364 24.41 -2.22 16.59
C ASN A 364 24.35 -1.71 15.14
N SER A 365 23.75 -0.55 14.87
CA SER A 365 23.72 0.03 13.53
C SER A 365 25.15 0.31 13.04
N PRO A 366 25.48 -0.02 11.77
CA PRO A 366 26.79 0.34 11.21
C PRO A 366 26.93 1.84 10.92
N PHE A 367 25.86 2.61 11.06
CA PHE A 367 25.76 4.03 10.76
C PHE A 367 25.54 4.86 12.03
N THR A 368 26.00 6.10 12.02
CA THR A 368 25.73 7.01 13.13
C THR A 368 24.27 7.48 13.09
N LYS A 369 23.73 7.77 14.26
CA LYS A 369 22.37 8.32 14.35
C LYS A 369 22.24 9.65 13.62
N GLU A 370 23.28 10.49 13.70
CA GLU A 370 23.33 11.80 13.01
C GLU A 370 23.28 11.64 11.48
N ASP A 371 23.95 10.64 10.93
CA ASP A 371 23.92 10.36 9.50
C ASP A 371 22.53 9.93 9.05
N LEU A 372 21.92 9.01 9.77
CA LEU A 372 20.55 8.54 9.46
C LEU A 372 19.52 9.66 9.63
N ASP A 373 19.64 10.51 10.66
CA ASP A 373 18.77 11.66 10.87
C ASP A 373 18.90 12.70 9.74
N THR A 374 20.12 12.90 9.24
CA THR A 374 20.38 13.77 8.09
C THR A 374 19.74 13.21 6.82
N ILE A 375 19.96 11.93 6.51
CA ILE A 375 19.35 11.27 5.33
C ILE A 375 17.83 11.37 5.41
N ARG A 376 17.25 11.14 6.59
CA ARG A 376 15.81 11.24 6.79
C ARG A 376 15.26 12.62 6.40
N GLY A 377 15.98 13.69 6.74
CA GLY A 377 15.61 15.05 6.34
C GLY A 377 15.66 15.31 4.83
N LEU A 378 16.32 14.43 4.07
CA LEU A 378 16.47 14.53 2.62
C LEU A 378 15.48 13.64 1.84
N LEU A 379 14.74 12.77 2.53
CA LEU A 379 13.79 11.87 1.90
C LEU A 379 12.69 12.62 1.16
N ARG A 380 12.27 12.08 0.03
CA ARG A 380 11.23 12.67 -0.82
C ARG A 380 10.20 11.63 -1.22
N ALA A 381 8.96 12.08 -1.36
CA ALA A 381 7.95 11.28 -2.01
C ALA A 381 8.21 11.20 -3.52
N PRO A 382 7.86 10.08 -4.20
CA PRO A 382 7.90 10.01 -5.65
C PRO A 382 7.08 11.14 -6.29
N ILE A 383 7.65 11.84 -7.26
CA ILE A 383 6.95 12.89 -8.01
C ILE A 383 5.95 12.32 -9.01
N SER A 384 6.20 11.10 -9.47
CA SER A 384 5.34 10.35 -10.38
C SER A 384 5.61 8.85 -10.29
N SER A 385 4.76 8.07 -10.92
CA SER A 385 4.99 6.65 -11.14
C SER A 385 4.42 6.25 -12.50
N PHE A 386 4.92 5.15 -13.07
CA PHE A 386 4.34 4.53 -14.25
C PHE A 386 4.32 3.02 -14.09
N MET A 387 3.39 2.37 -14.79
CA MET A 387 3.20 0.93 -14.68
C MET A 387 3.65 0.23 -15.97
N LEU A 388 4.41 -0.85 -15.81
CA LEU A 388 4.80 -1.73 -16.91
C LEU A 388 3.94 -3.00 -16.88
N PHE A 389 3.48 -3.42 -18.07
CA PHE A 389 2.64 -4.61 -18.24
C PHE A 389 1.38 -4.62 -17.36
N ASN A 390 0.86 -3.44 -17.01
CA ASN A 390 -0.27 -3.23 -16.09
C ASN A 390 -0.09 -3.94 -14.71
N LYS A 391 1.14 -4.20 -14.32
CA LYS A 391 1.45 -5.05 -13.16
C LYS A 391 2.58 -4.52 -12.28
N TYR A 392 3.60 -3.93 -12.87
CA TYR A 392 4.83 -3.55 -12.20
C TYR A 392 4.99 -2.03 -12.18
N THR A 393 5.01 -1.43 -11.00
CA THR A 393 5.07 0.03 -10.83
C THR A 393 6.50 0.49 -10.60
N ILE A 394 6.95 1.46 -11.38
CA ILE A 394 8.22 2.18 -11.22
C ILE A 394 7.91 3.51 -10.55
N TYR A 395 8.57 3.81 -9.45
CA TYR A 395 8.45 5.09 -8.74
C TYR A 395 9.56 6.05 -9.19
N VAL A 396 9.20 7.28 -9.52
CA VAL A 396 10.12 8.31 -10.03
C VAL A 396 10.23 9.43 -9.00
N TYR A 397 11.44 9.72 -8.55
CA TYR A 397 11.72 10.76 -7.55
C TYR A 397 12.22 12.05 -8.17
N GLU A 398 13.03 11.96 -9.24
CA GLU A 398 13.58 13.11 -9.96
C GLU A 398 13.58 12.82 -11.45
N LYS A 399 13.41 13.87 -12.28
CA LYS A 399 13.62 13.74 -13.72
C LYS A 399 15.09 13.58 -14.00
N ILE A 400 15.45 12.74 -14.96
CA ILE A 400 16.83 12.64 -15.43
C ILE A 400 17.23 13.97 -16.04
N LEU A 401 18.25 14.61 -15.45
CA LEU A 401 18.61 15.99 -15.77
C LEU A 401 19.36 16.16 -17.08
N SER A 402 20.01 15.11 -17.59
CA SER A 402 20.89 15.23 -18.74
C SER A 402 20.85 14.02 -19.66
N ASN A 403 20.65 14.27 -20.96
CA ASN A 403 20.87 13.25 -22.00
C ASN A 403 22.36 13.04 -22.32
N LYS A 404 23.26 13.84 -21.74
CA LYS A 404 24.70 13.79 -22.00
C LYS A 404 25.37 12.61 -21.28
N TYR A 405 24.88 12.27 -20.10
CA TYR A 405 25.41 11.17 -19.29
C TYR A 405 24.38 10.05 -19.23
N PRO A 406 24.76 8.78 -19.49
CA PRO A 406 23.81 7.67 -19.47
C PRO A 406 23.33 7.41 -18.06
N PRO A 407 22.02 7.23 -17.81
CA PRO A 407 21.54 6.75 -16.52
C PRO A 407 22.07 5.34 -16.25
N ILE A 408 22.21 5.00 -14.97
CA ILE A 408 22.72 3.69 -14.57
C ILE A 408 21.62 2.97 -13.78
N LEU A 409 21.37 1.72 -14.15
CA LEU A 409 20.48 0.81 -13.45
C LEU A 409 21.33 -0.22 -12.70
N GLY A 410 21.17 -0.27 -11.39
CA GLY A 410 21.67 -1.36 -10.55
C GLY A 410 20.53 -2.31 -10.21
N ILE A 411 20.76 -3.61 -10.31
CA ILE A 411 19.72 -4.61 -10.19
C ILE A 411 20.17 -5.71 -9.24
N ASP A 412 19.40 -5.90 -8.19
CA ASP A 412 19.46 -7.06 -7.30
C ASP A 412 18.38 -8.06 -7.68
N VAL A 413 18.73 -9.34 -7.82
CA VAL A 413 17.85 -10.35 -8.40
C VAL A 413 17.53 -11.45 -7.41
N ALA A 414 16.29 -11.48 -6.95
CA ALA A 414 15.76 -12.56 -6.13
C ALA A 414 15.10 -13.68 -6.95
N GLY A 415 14.92 -14.84 -6.32
CA GLY A 415 14.29 -16.00 -6.94
C GLY A 415 12.77 -15.91 -7.15
N GLY A 416 12.13 -14.84 -6.71
CA GLY A 416 10.70 -14.60 -6.91
C GLY A 416 9.75 -15.46 -6.05
N TYR A 417 10.29 -16.26 -5.13
CA TYR A 417 9.50 -17.31 -4.48
C TYR A 417 9.50 -17.29 -2.97
N MET A 418 9.88 -16.24 -2.25
CA MET A 418 9.56 -16.33 -0.81
C MET A 418 9.97 -15.18 0.12
N ARG A 419 11.14 -14.59 0.05
CA ARG A 419 11.57 -13.63 1.08
C ARG A 419 12.18 -12.37 0.52
N ASP A 420 13.05 -12.51 -0.46
CA ASP A 420 13.82 -11.43 -1.00
C ASP A 420 13.13 -10.82 -2.22
N SER A 421 13.26 -9.51 -2.39
CA SER A 421 12.69 -8.78 -3.51
C SER A 421 13.69 -8.64 -4.64
N SER A 422 13.22 -8.69 -5.89
CA SER A 422 14.01 -8.14 -6.98
C SER A 422 13.88 -6.63 -6.97
N ALA A 423 15.01 -5.94 -6.90
CA ALA A 423 15.08 -4.50 -6.80
C ALA A 423 15.82 -3.87 -7.98
N ILE A 424 15.36 -2.72 -8.45
CA ILE A 424 16.05 -1.87 -9.43
C ILE A 424 16.19 -0.49 -8.85
N THR A 425 17.41 0.03 -8.82
CA THR A 425 17.70 1.43 -8.53
C THR A 425 18.22 2.10 -9.78
N ILE A 426 17.66 3.24 -10.14
CA ILE A 426 18.07 4.05 -11.28
C ILE A 426 18.67 5.35 -10.75
N ILE A 427 19.88 5.67 -11.18
CA ILE A 427 20.50 6.96 -10.88
C ILE A 427 20.72 7.78 -12.14
N ASP A 428 20.75 9.08 -11.96
CA ASP A 428 21.36 9.99 -12.93
C ASP A 428 22.88 10.00 -12.72
N SER A 429 23.64 9.58 -13.71
CA SER A 429 25.11 9.47 -13.57
C SER A 429 25.83 10.81 -13.40
N TYR A 430 25.19 11.94 -13.68
CA TYR A 430 25.75 13.27 -13.42
C TYR A 430 25.61 13.68 -11.95
N SER A 431 24.41 13.61 -11.41
CA SER A 431 24.13 13.97 -10.00
C SER A 431 24.41 12.83 -9.03
N THR A 432 24.50 11.60 -9.52
CA THR A 432 24.59 10.35 -8.76
C THR A 432 23.43 10.11 -7.77
N ARG A 433 22.31 10.86 -7.94
CA ARG A 433 21.12 10.74 -7.13
C ARG A 433 20.20 9.63 -7.65
N VAL A 434 19.50 9.02 -6.74
CA VAL A 434 18.41 8.09 -7.09
C VAL A 434 17.31 8.86 -7.79
N THR A 435 17.01 8.48 -9.04
CA THR A 435 15.96 9.12 -9.86
C THR A 435 14.70 8.28 -9.92
N ALA A 436 14.83 6.96 -9.89
CA ALA A 436 13.69 6.05 -9.85
C ALA A 436 14.05 4.74 -9.17
N GLU A 437 13.02 4.02 -8.71
CA GLU A 437 13.17 2.71 -8.09
C GLU A 437 12.03 1.77 -8.44
N PHE A 438 12.33 0.48 -8.35
CA PHE A 438 11.40 -0.62 -8.45
C PHE A 438 11.76 -1.66 -7.39
N ASN A 439 10.76 -2.21 -6.70
CA ASN A 439 10.93 -3.27 -5.73
C ASN A 439 9.74 -4.22 -5.80
N CYS A 440 10.00 -5.53 -5.96
CA CYS A 440 8.94 -6.52 -6.10
C CYS A 440 9.40 -7.90 -5.63
N ASN A 441 8.69 -8.48 -4.65
CA ASN A 441 9.00 -9.79 -4.07
C ASN A 441 8.30 -10.98 -4.74
N TYR A 442 7.53 -10.74 -5.80
CA TYR A 442 6.79 -11.78 -6.54
C TYR A 442 7.06 -11.77 -8.05
N ILE A 443 8.06 -11.02 -8.52
CA ILE A 443 8.42 -10.98 -9.93
C ILE A 443 9.29 -12.20 -10.30
N SER A 444 8.95 -12.86 -11.41
CA SER A 444 9.80 -13.93 -11.97
C SER A 444 11.04 -13.33 -12.64
N THR A 445 12.13 -14.11 -12.75
CA THR A 445 13.33 -13.68 -13.47
C THR A 445 13.05 -13.36 -14.95
N LEU A 446 12.07 -14.05 -15.56
CA LEU A 446 11.64 -13.79 -16.93
C LEU A 446 10.92 -12.44 -17.06
N ASP A 447 9.98 -12.17 -16.16
CA ASP A 447 9.27 -10.89 -16.12
C ASP A 447 10.21 -9.74 -15.76
N LEU A 448 11.16 -9.97 -14.84
CA LEU A 448 12.19 -8.96 -14.52
C LEU A 448 13.03 -8.60 -15.75
N ALA A 449 13.44 -9.59 -16.53
CA ALA A 449 14.15 -9.34 -17.79
C ALA A 449 13.27 -8.52 -18.77
N ALA A 450 11.96 -8.79 -18.83
CA ALA A 450 11.04 -8.02 -19.66
C ALA A 450 10.88 -6.58 -19.14
N VAL A 451 10.79 -6.37 -17.82
CA VAL A 451 10.74 -5.04 -17.18
C VAL A 451 12.00 -4.25 -17.50
N ILE A 452 13.18 -4.85 -17.33
CA ILE A 452 14.46 -4.19 -17.65
C ILE A 452 14.53 -3.82 -19.15
N PHE A 453 14.13 -4.76 -20.02
CA PHE A 453 14.09 -4.53 -21.45
C PHE A 453 13.19 -3.35 -21.81
N GLU A 454 11.98 -3.27 -21.24
CA GLU A 454 11.03 -2.19 -21.50
C GLU A 454 11.55 -0.83 -20.99
N ILE A 455 12.11 -0.79 -19.77
CA ILE A 455 12.70 0.42 -19.20
C ILE A 455 13.79 0.95 -20.13
N VAL A 456 14.74 0.09 -20.52
CA VAL A 456 15.89 0.51 -21.31
C VAL A 456 15.49 0.86 -22.73
N SER A 457 14.73 0.00 -23.41
CA SER A 457 14.40 0.22 -24.83
C SER A 457 13.51 1.43 -25.06
N LYS A 458 12.57 1.70 -24.16
CA LYS A 458 11.52 2.71 -24.36
C LYS A 458 11.82 4.04 -23.66
N TYR A 459 12.38 3.99 -22.45
CA TYR A 459 12.55 5.18 -21.63
C TYR A 459 14.01 5.63 -21.53
N MET A 460 14.99 4.71 -21.61
CA MET A 460 16.40 5.00 -21.32
C MET A 460 17.35 4.26 -22.28
N PRO A 461 17.30 4.51 -23.61
CA PRO A 461 18.04 3.70 -24.61
C PRO A 461 19.56 3.74 -24.46
N ASN A 462 20.10 4.74 -23.75
CA ASN A 462 21.54 4.91 -23.49
C ASN A 462 21.94 4.45 -22.08
N ALA A 463 21.03 3.88 -21.29
CA ALA A 463 21.33 3.45 -19.92
C ALA A 463 22.40 2.36 -19.88
N VAL A 464 23.18 2.34 -18.80
CA VAL A 464 24.05 1.23 -18.43
C VAL A 464 23.32 0.36 -17.41
N VAL A 465 23.33 -0.96 -17.59
CA VAL A 465 22.60 -1.91 -16.76
C VAL A 465 23.57 -2.86 -16.08
N ASN A 466 23.71 -2.74 -14.77
CA ASN A 466 24.50 -3.67 -13.96
C ASN A 466 23.58 -4.59 -13.16
N ILE A 467 23.80 -5.90 -13.26
CA ILE A 467 22.94 -6.93 -12.67
C ILE A 467 23.82 -7.79 -11.77
N GLU A 468 23.37 -8.03 -10.55
CA GLU A 468 23.98 -9.05 -9.70
C GLU A 468 23.85 -10.43 -10.35
N ARG A 469 24.96 -11.16 -10.41
CA ARG A 469 25.04 -12.43 -11.14
C ARG A 469 24.83 -13.66 -10.25
N ASN A 470 24.93 -13.52 -8.95
CA ASN A 470 24.93 -14.62 -8.00
C ASN A 470 23.60 -15.40 -7.94
N GLY A 471 23.66 -16.60 -7.31
CA GLY A 471 22.51 -17.43 -7.04
C GLY A 471 21.84 -18.08 -8.25
N GLY A 472 22.38 -17.91 -9.47
CA GLY A 472 21.79 -18.44 -10.71
C GLY A 472 20.64 -17.62 -11.26
N PHE A 473 19.95 -16.83 -10.46
CA PHE A 473 18.81 -16.00 -10.87
C PHE A 473 19.27 -14.82 -11.74
N GLY A 474 20.26 -14.06 -11.28
CA GLY A 474 20.84 -12.97 -12.05
C GLY A 474 21.47 -13.43 -13.35
N ALA A 475 22.18 -14.57 -13.35
CA ALA A 475 22.71 -15.16 -14.56
C ALA A 475 21.61 -15.50 -15.58
N SER A 476 20.44 -15.94 -15.13
CA SER A 476 19.27 -16.23 -15.97
C SER A 476 18.73 -14.94 -16.63
N VAL A 477 18.61 -13.85 -15.86
CA VAL A 477 18.20 -12.54 -16.37
C VAL A 477 19.18 -12.02 -17.41
N ILE A 478 20.49 -12.07 -17.10
CA ILE A 478 21.56 -11.67 -18.03
C ILE A 478 21.49 -12.49 -19.33
N ALA A 479 21.39 -13.81 -19.23
CA ALA A 479 21.32 -14.70 -20.40
C ALA A 479 20.15 -14.32 -21.31
N LYS A 480 18.98 -14.00 -20.74
CA LYS A 480 17.82 -13.54 -21.49
C LYS A 480 18.07 -12.20 -22.17
N LEU A 481 18.64 -11.23 -21.47
CA LEU A 481 18.90 -9.90 -22.01
C LEU A 481 19.98 -9.91 -23.10
N LEU A 482 20.95 -10.80 -23.03
CA LEU A 482 21.96 -11.01 -24.07
C LEU A 482 21.39 -11.39 -25.43
N THR A 483 20.16 -11.93 -25.47
CA THR A 483 19.44 -12.27 -26.71
C THR A 483 18.61 -11.10 -27.27
N THR A 484 18.63 -9.94 -26.61
CA THR A 484 17.83 -8.77 -26.97
C THR A 484 18.66 -7.63 -27.54
N SER A 485 18.00 -6.58 -28.05
CA SER A 485 18.65 -5.37 -28.60
C SER A 485 19.41 -4.56 -27.53
N ILE A 486 19.08 -4.72 -26.25
CA ILE A 486 19.75 -4.00 -25.14
C ILE A 486 21.03 -4.69 -24.64
N LYS A 487 21.50 -5.75 -25.29
CA LYS A 487 22.80 -6.37 -24.98
C LYS A 487 23.94 -5.37 -24.86
N LYS A 488 23.94 -4.34 -25.68
CA LYS A 488 24.96 -3.26 -25.68
C LYS A 488 24.95 -2.41 -24.40
N ASN A 489 23.84 -2.41 -23.69
CA ASN A 489 23.61 -1.64 -22.46
C ASN A 489 24.10 -2.38 -21.20
N LEU A 490 24.34 -3.70 -21.31
CA LEU A 490 24.75 -4.50 -20.16
C LEU A 490 26.20 -4.18 -19.79
N TYR A 491 26.38 -3.88 -18.50
CA TYR A 491 27.71 -3.73 -17.90
C TYR A 491 28.47 -5.05 -17.95
N TYR A 492 29.78 -4.99 -18.23
CA TYR A 492 30.65 -6.15 -18.24
C TYR A 492 32.07 -5.77 -17.83
N THR A 493 32.75 -6.73 -17.24
CA THR A 493 34.18 -6.70 -16.99
C THR A 493 34.93 -7.64 -17.95
N ILE A 494 36.21 -7.38 -18.19
CA ILE A 494 37.05 -8.27 -18.98
C ILE A 494 37.90 -9.11 -18.01
N LYS A 495 37.65 -10.43 -18.00
CA LYS A 495 38.44 -11.36 -17.20
C LYS A 495 39.26 -12.28 -18.09
N ASP A 496 40.47 -12.60 -17.64
CA ASP A 496 41.34 -13.56 -18.31
C ASP A 496 40.91 -14.99 -17.96
N LYS A 497 40.57 -15.78 -18.97
CA LYS A 497 40.26 -17.20 -18.83
C LYS A 497 41.36 -18.05 -19.39
N VAL A 498 41.91 -18.93 -18.56
CA VAL A 498 42.88 -19.93 -19.01
C VAL A 498 42.10 -21.07 -19.66
N ILE A 499 42.34 -21.29 -20.95
CA ILE A 499 41.79 -22.41 -21.71
C ILE A 499 42.88 -23.44 -21.89
N GLU A 500 42.62 -24.67 -21.49
CA GLU A 500 43.51 -25.79 -21.74
C GLU A 500 43.12 -26.44 -23.07
N GLU A 501 43.97 -26.33 -24.05
CA GLU A 501 43.80 -26.95 -25.36
C GLU A 501 44.74 -28.17 -25.46
N ARG A 502 44.17 -29.35 -25.73
CA ARG A 502 44.97 -30.54 -26.01
C ARG A 502 45.48 -30.49 -27.46
N VAL A 503 46.77 -30.37 -27.62
CA VAL A 503 47.43 -30.41 -28.93
C VAL A 503 48.11 -31.78 -29.07
N MET A 504 47.78 -32.52 -30.14
CA MET A 504 48.39 -33.84 -30.49
C MET A 504 48.53 -34.82 -29.30
N GLY A 505 47.39 -35.29 -28.79
CA GLY A 505 47.29 -36.49 -27.94
C GLY A 505 47.76 -36.38 -26.48
N THR A 506 48.76 -35.57 -26.15
CA THR A 506 49.36 -35.57 -24.79
C THR A 506 49.82 -34.21 -24.27
N GLN A 507 50.01 -33.21 -25.10
CA GLN A 507 50.43 -31.88 -24.64
C GLN A 507 49.23 -30.98 -24.35
N ILE A 508 49.14 -30.48 -23.12
CA ILE A 508 48.16 -29.47 -22.71
C ILE A 508 48.84 -28.07 -22.88
N VAL A 509 48.31 -27.28 -23.80
CA VAL A 509 48.73 -25.88 -23.98
C VAL A 509 47.72 -25.01 -23.28
N ARG A 510 48.20 -24.17 -22.34
CA ARG A 510 47.39 -23.17 -21.65
C ARG A 510 47.42 -21.87 -22.43
N LYS A 511 46.27 -21.45 -22.97
CA LYS A 511 46.10 -20.12 -23.59
C LYS A 511 45.25 -19.25 -22.72
N THR A 512 45.66 -18.04 -22.50
CA THR A 512 44.84 -17.01 -21.83
C THR A 512 44.00 -16.30 -22.87
N GLN A 513 42.67 -16.38 -22.72
CA GLN A 513 41.72 -15.69 -23.57
C GLN A 513 40.94 -14.64 -22.75
N LYS A 514 40.89 -13.39 -23.25
CA LYS A 514 40.05 -12.34 -22.65
C LYS A 514 38.60 -12.61 -22.93
N MET A 515 37.78 -12.66 -21.89
CA MET A 515 36.35 -12.95 -21.98
C MET A 515 35.55 -11.83 -21.29
N LYS A 516 34.47 -11.40 -21.93
CA LYS A 516 33.49 -10.49 -21.32
C LYS A 516 32.67 -11.25 -20.30
N VAL A 517 32.63 -10.75 -19.08
CA VAL A 517 31.80 -11.24 -17.99
C VAL A 517 30.76 -10.19 -17.68
N TYR A 518 29.49 -10.47 -18.01
CA TYR A 518 28.41 -9.54 -17.83
C TYR A 518 27.88 -9.56 -16.41
N GLY A 519 27.54 -8.37 -15.88
CA GLY A 519 27.09 -8.18 -14.51
C GLY A 519 28.21 -8.26 -13.47
N SER A 520 27.83 -8.09 -12.21
CA SER A 520 28.73 -8.09 -11.06
C SER A 520 28.54 -9.34 -10.20
N ASP A 521 29.63 -9.80 -9.58
CA ASP A 521 29.61 -10.93 -8.63
C ASP A 521 29.50 -10.39 -7.20
N SER A 522 28.70 -11.04 -6.34
CA SER A 522 28.72 -10.82 -4.90
C SER A 522 29.24 -12.06 -4.18
N THR A 523 30.55 -12.27 -4.22
CA THR A 523 31.18 -13.26 -3.31
C THR A 523 31.19 -12.71 -1.89
N HIS A 524 31.43 -13.57 -0.88
CA HIS A 524 31.49 -13.09 0.52
C HIS A 524 32.49 -11.95 0.73
N ASN A 525 33.62 -11.95 0.04
CA ASN A 525 34.61 -10.88 0.13
C ASN A 525 34.15 -9.60 -0.58
N ASP A 526 33.40 -9.74 -1.68
CA ASP A 526 32.87 -8.58 -2.42
C ASP A 526 31.77 -7.91 -1.59
N ARG A 527 30.95 -8.68 -0.84
CA ARG A 527 29.91 -8.15 0.04
C ARG A 527 30.49 -7.27 1.15
N ASP A 528 31.58 -7.71 1.80
CA ASP A 528 32.24 -6.93 2.84
C ASP A 528 32.81 -5.61 2.26
N ALA A 529 33.39 -5.64 1.05
CA ALA A 529 33.86 -4.45 0.35
C ALA A 529 32.71 -3.49 -0.02
N LEU A 530 31.58 -4.02 -0.48
CA LEU A 530 30.37 -3.23 -0.77
C LEU A 530 29.82 -2.55 0.48
N MET A 531 29.88 -3.22 1.65
CA MET A 531 29.44 -2.64 2.92
C MET A 531 30.34 -1.50 3.38
N GLU A 532 31.65 -1.53 3.09
CA GLU A 532 32.53 -0.38 3.35
C GLU A 532 32.21 0.80 2.41
N ILE A 533 31.94 0.54 1.14
CA ILE A 533 31.46 1.57 0.20
C ILE A 533 30.13 2.16 0.69
N LEU A 534 29.24 1.34 1.23
CA LEU A 534 27.98 1.79 1.80
C LEU A 534 28.18 2.73 2.99
N ARG A 535 29.10 2.38 3.90
CA ARG A 535 29.48 3.24 5.03
C ARG A 535 29.99 4.60 4.57
N GLU A 536 30.88 4.61 3.60
CA GLU A 536 31.43 5.84 3.03
C GLU A 536 30.32 6.71 2.41
N ARG A 537 29.40 6.10 1.68
CA ARG A 537 28.27 6.82 1.07
C ARG A 537 27.31 7.40 2.10
N VAL A 538 26.98 6.64 3.13
CA VAL A 538 26.13 7.11 4.22
C VAL A 538 26.83 8.23 5.01
N ALA A 539 28.14 8.18 5.16
CA ALA A 539 28.88 9.22 5.86
C ALA A 539 29.03 10.51 5.04
N TYR A 540 29.36 10.40 3.75
CA TYR A 540 29.83 11.55 2.94
C TYR A 540 28.90 11.94 1.79
N HIS A 541 27.97 11.08 1.38
CA HIS A 541 27.11 11.28 0.20
C HIS A 541 25.61 11.15 0.53
N LYS A 542 25.21 11.62 1.70
CA LYS A 542 23.83 11.56 2.22
C LYS A 542 22.80 12.18 1.27
N ASP A 543 23.18 13.25 0.56
CA ASP A 543 22.35 13.97 -0.40
C ASP A 543 21.94 13.16 -1.64
N LYS A 544 22.53 11.98 -1.83
CA LYS A 544 22.19 11.03 -2.90
C LYS A 544 21.05 10.09 -2.50
N ILE A 545 20.81 9.94 -1.21
CA ILE A 545 19.83 9.01 -0.64
C ILE A 545 18.53 9.77 -0.39
N ILE A 546 17.59 9.71 -1.33
CA ILE A 546 16.28 10.38 -1.24
C ILE A 546 15.11 9.41 -1.17
N SER A 547 15.39 8.11 -1.36
CA SER A 547 14.40 7.05 -1.33
C SER A 547 14.11 6.58 0.09
N LYS A 548 12.83 6.52 0.45
CA LYS A 548 12.38 5.96 1.73
C LYS A 548 12.69 4.45 1.80
N THR A 549 12.59 3.72 0.71
CA THR A 549 12.85 2.27 0.68
C THR A 549 14.31 1.99 1.05
N ILE A 550 15.27 2.70 0.42
CA ILE A 550 16.69 2.58 0.76
C ILE A 550 16.93 2.96 2.23
N TYR A 551 16.33 4.04 2.71
CA TYR A 551 16.48 4.48 4.10
C TYR A 551 15.98 3.45 5.11
N ASP A 552 14.80 2.88 4.89
CA ASP A 552 14.22 1.86 5.77
C ASP A 552 15.12 0.61 5.85
N GLU A 553 15.70 0.19 4.73
CA GLU A 553 16.64 -0.92 4.68
C GLU A 553 17.98 -0.58 5.36
N LEU A 554 18.51 0.64 5.21
CA LEU A 554 19.69 1.11 5.95
C LEU A 554 19.48 1.03 7.46
N CYS A 555 18.31 1.45 7.93
CA CYS A 555 17.96 1.35 9.35
C CYS A 555 17.87 -0.11 9.84
N GLY A 556 17.58 -1.06 8.95
CA GLY A 556 17.51 -2.49 9.24
C GLY A 556 18.88 -3.19 9.31
N LEU A 557 19.95 -2.56 8.83
CA LEU A 557 21.29 -3.13 8.85
C LEU A 557 21.92 -3.07 10.25
N GLN A 558 22.62 -4.13 10.64
CA GLN A 558 23.29 -4.24 11.93
C GLN A 558 24.63 -4.98 11.84
N VAL A 559 25.56 -4.62 12.70
CA VAL A 559 26.82 -5.33 12.86
C VAL A 559 26.56 -6.59 13.70
N LYS A 560 26.70 -7.76 13.11
CA LYS A 560 26.53 -9.05 13.77
C LYS A 560 27.74 -9.35 14.67
N LYS A 561 27.62 -10.36 15.54
CA LYS A 561 28.72 -10.80 16.45
C LYS A 561 30.00 -11.20 15.74
N ASN A 562 29.91 -11.60 14.48
CA ASN A 562 31.07 -11.94 13.63
C ASN A 562 31.73 -10.71 12.96
N GLY A 563 31.26 -9.49 13.28
CA GLY A 563 31.74 -8.23 12.71
C GLY A 563 31.17 -7.88 11.35
N ARG A 564 30.35 -8.74 10.75
CA ARG A 564 29.74 -8.49 9.42
C ARG A 564 28.51 -7.61 9.55
N ILE A 565 28.28 -6.80 8.51
CA ILE A 565 27.06 -6.02 8.37
C ILE A 565 26.06 -6.86 7.57
N GLU A 566 24.95 -7.16 8.22
CA GLU A 566 23.84 -7.93 7.65
C GLU A 566 22.52 -7.31 8.09
N HIS A 567 21.46 -7.56 7.33
CA HIS A 567 20.13 -7.16 7.77
C HIS A 567 19.71 -7.93 9.06
N SER A 568 18.83 -7.35 9.84
CA SER A 568 18.21 -8.06 10.96
C SER A 568 17.30 -9.17 10.42
N ASP A 569 17.01 -10.18 11.24
CA ASP A 569 16.33 -11.42 10.82
C ASP A 569 15.00 -11.21 10.06
N ASN A 570 14.45 -10.01 10.11
CA ASN A 570 13.14 -9.68 9.55
C ASN A 570 13.14 -8.38 8.71
N THR A 571 14.31 -7.94 8.28
CA THR A 571 14.46 -6.80 7.35
C THR A 571 15.15 -7.28 6.08
N HIS A 572 15.10 -6.46 5.04
CA HIS A 572 15.68 -6.73 3.72
C HIS A 572 16.78 -5.71 3.44
N ASP A 573 17.63 -6.01 2.46
CA ASP A 573 18.68 -5.13 1.96
C ASP A 573 18.74 -5.08 0.42
N ASP A 574 17.69 -5.60 -0.24
CA ASP A 574 17.63 -5.77 -1.70
C ASP A 574 17.74 -4.42 -2.45
N GLN A 575 17.04 -3.36 -1.96
CA GLN A 575 17.10 -2.04 -2.58
C GLN A 575 18.44 -1.34 -2.32
N VAL A 576 19.03 -1.56 -1.15
CA VAL A 576 20.38 -1.09 -0.82
C VAL A 576 21.41 -1.76 -1.74
N PHE A 577 21.31 -3.08 -1.96
CA PHE A 577 22.21 -3.77 -2.88
C PHE A 577 22.00 -3.32 -4.32
N SER A 578 20.78 -3.17 -4.79
CA SER A 578 20.53 -2.63 -6.13
C SER A 578 21.16 -1.25 -6.31
N TRP A 579 21.13 -0.40 -5.27
CA TRP A 579 21.80 0.90 -5.28
C TRP A 579 23.33 0.79 -5.26
N LEU A 580 23.91 -0.21 -4.58
CA LEU A 580 25.35 -0.45 -4.58
C LEU A 580 25.85 -0.95 -5.95
N TRP A 581 25.07 -1.77 -6.66
CA TRP A 581 25.42 -2.22 -8.02
C TRP A 581 25.49 -1.10 -9.04
N VAL A 582 24.79 0.00 -8.81
CA VAL A 582 24.94 1.22 -9.61
C VAL A 582 26.37 1.75 -9.52
N THR A 583 27.00 1.65 -8.35
CA THR A 583 28.32 2.22 -8.08
C THR A 583 29.44 1.59 -8.87
N GLU A 584 29.37 0.28 -9.06
CA GLU A 584 30.40 -0.43 -9.85
C GLU A 584 30.37 -0.08 -11.34
N ALA A 585 29.21 0.39 -11.83
CA ALA A 585 29.02 0.74 -13.23
C ALA A 585 29.20 2.26 -13.50
N ALA A 586 29.30 3.08 -12.44
CA ALA A 586 29.52 4.51 -12.50
C ALA A 586 31.01 4.84 -12.65
#